data_2a8855b34c423b19d731a2d6e06aef1f
#
_entry.id   2a8855b34c423b19d731a2d6e06aef1f
#
_cell.length_a   1.000
_cell.length_b   1.000
_cell.length_c   1.000
_cell.angle_alpha   90.00
_cell.angle_beta   90.00
_cell.angle_gamma   90.00
#
_symmetry.space_group_name_H-M   'P 1'
#
loop_
_entity.id
_entity.type
_entity.pdbx_description
1 polymer ?
#
loop_
_entity_poly.entity_id
_entity_poly.type
_entity_poly.pdbx_seq_one_letter_code
_entity_poly.pdbx_strand_id
1 'polypeptide(L)'
;MSRARHATKIVATLGPASSDAKMLERMIASGVNVVRLNFSHGTAQDHIERARLVREASERAGREVAIMADLQGPKIRVGKFAEGRVMLVSGTKFVLDATRTEPGDLDGVGLDYKGLPRDVKAGDTLLLNDGLIVLSVDSVIGETVHTTVVVGGELSNNKGINKQGGGLTAPALTAKDMEDIKTAMSFQADYVAVSFPKNASDMEMARQLANIAGAEFNHRPGMIAKIERAEALSLIHI
;
A
#
# COMPACT_ATOMS: atom_id res chain seq x y z
N MET A 1 -20.97 25.88 22.37
CA MET A 1 -19.97 25.20 23.26
C MET A 1 -18.75 24.87 22.42
N SER A 2 -17.59 25.47 22.72
CA SER A 2 -16.33 25.15 22.03
C SER A 2 -15.97 23.70 22.37
N ARG A 3 -16.04 22.79 21.38
CA ARG A 3 -15.54 21.42 21.55
C ARG A 3 -14.03 21.48 21.74
N ALA A 4 -13.54 20.86 22.83
CA ALA A 4 -12.10 20.74 23.09
C ALA A 4 -11.41 20.14 21.86
N ARG A 5 -10.39 20.82 21.34
CA ARG A 5 -9.57 20.32 20.23
C ARG A 5 -8.71 19.18 20.80
N HIS A 6 -9.01 17.94 20.43
CA HIS A 6 -8.16 16.80 20.77
C HIS A 6 -6.80 16.91 20.06
N ALA A 7 -5.71 16.75 20.80
CA ALA A 7 -4.36 16.70 20.21
C ALA A 7 -4.22 15.47 19.30
N THR A 8 -4.67 14.30 19.78
CA THR A 8 -4.69 13.05 19.00
C THR A 8 -5.77 13.12 17.91
N LYS A 9 -5.42 12.70 16.69
CA LYS A 9 -6.33 12.62 15.55
C LYS A 9 -6.65 11.15 15.24
N ILE A 10 -7.90 10.90 14.90
CA ILE A 10 -8.40 9.57 14.53
C ILE A 10 -8.45 9.49 13.01
N VAL A 11 -7.70 8.54 12.44
CA VAL A 11 -7.75 8.17 11.03
C VAL A 11 -8.53 6.87 10.89
N ALA A 12 -9.60 6.87 10.10
CA ALA A 12 -10.43 5.69 9.89
C ALA A 12 -10.43 5.27 8.42
N THR A 13 -10.08 4.01 8.12
CA THR A 13 -10.17 3.47 6.77
C THR A 13 -11.63 3.12 6.45
N LEU A 14 -12.13 3.62 5.32
CA LEU A 14 -13.45 3.26 4.83
C LEU A 14 -13.39 1.95 4.03
N GLY A 15 -14.35 1.10 4.29
CA GLY A 15 -14.57 -0.18 3.62
C GLY A 15 -16.05 -0.49 3.49
N PRO A 16 -16.45 -1.69 3.04
CA PRO A 16 -17.86 -2.04 2.84
C PRO A 16 -18.75 -1.81 4.06
N ALA A 17 -18.23 -2.07 5.26
CA ALA A 17 -18.96 -1.90 6.52
C ALA A 17 -19.14 -0.44 6.97
N SER A 18 -18.43 0.50 6.35
CA SER A 18 -18.40 1.92 6.74
C SER A 18 -18.72 2.87 5.59
N SER A 19 -19.35 2.37 4.52
CA SER A 19 -19.66 3.16 3.32
C SER A 19 -21.11 3.65 3.26
N ASP A 20 -21.93 3.34 4.27
CA ASP A 20 -23.31 3.85 4.34
C ASP A 20 -23.35 5.22 5.04
N ALA A 21 -24.24 6.12 4.56
CA ALA A 21 -24.33 7.50 5.00
C ALA A 21 -24.57 7.63 6.51
N LYS A 22 -25.43 6.80 7.10
CA LYS A 22 -25.72 6.84 8.55
C LYS A 22 -24.51 6.39 9.37
N MET A 23 -23.78 5.39 8.89
CA MET A 23 -22.56 4.94 9.56
C MET A 23 -21.48 6.03 9.50
N LEU A 24 -21.31 6.70 8.36
CA LEU A 24 -20.37 7.83 8.21
C LEU A 24 -20.72 8.96 9.18
N GLU A 25 -21.99 9.36 9.28
CA GLU A 25 -22.42 10.39 10.24
C GLU A 25 -22.08 10.00 11.68
N ARG A 26 -22.34 8.75 12.07
CA ARG A 26 -21.98 8.24 13.41
C ARG A 26 -20.48 8.26 13.67
N MET A 27 -19.68 7.82 12.70
CA MET A 27 -18.21 7.85 12.80
C MET A 27 -17.68 9.27 12.97
N ILE A 28 -18.20 10.21 12.16
CA ILE A 28 -17.82 11.63 12.22
C ILE A 28 -18.25 12.24 13.57
N ALA A 29 -19.47 11.97 14.00
CA ALA A 29 -19.98 12.44 15.30
C ALA A 29 -19.15 11.88 16.47
N SER A 30 -18.66 10.63 16.34
CA SER A 30 -17.82 9.98 17.35
C SER A 30 -16.38 10.53 17.41
N GLY A 31 -15.96 11.35 16.42
CA GLY A 31 -14.67 12.04 16.51
C GLY A 31 -13.65 11.72 15.43
N VAL A 32 -14.01 11.01 14.38
CA VAL A 32 -13.10 10.80 13.23
C VAL A 32 -12.65 12.15 12.66
N ASN A 33 -11.36 12.29 12.41
CA ASN A 33 -10.73 13.50 11.88
C ASN A 33 -10.31 13.35 10.42
N VAL A 34 -9.91 12.13 10.03
CA VAL A 34 -9.46 11.81 8.68
C VAL A 34 -10.08 10.49 8.26
N VAL A 35 -10.66 10.42 7.08
CA VAL A 35 -11.02 9.16 6.45
C VAL A 35 -9.96 8.76 5.42
N ARG A 36 -9.56 7.49 5.45
CA ARG A 36 -8.61 6.93 4.50
C ARG A 36 -9.34 6.12 3.45
N LEU A 37 -9.16 6.49 2.18
CA LEU A 37 -9.59 5.75 1.01
C LEU A 37 -8.41 4.93 0.48
N ASN A 38 -8.48 3.60 0.60
CA ASN A 38 -7.40 2.71 0.18
C ASN A 38 -7.53 2.35 -1.29
N PHE A 39 -6.70 2.94 -2.14
CA PHE A 39 -6.70 2.73 -3.59
C PHE A 39 -6.15 1.37 -4.03
N SER A 40 -5.72 0.52 -3.11
CA SER A 40 -5.45 -0.90 -3.41
C SER A 40 -6.72 -1.69 -3.73
N HIS A 41 -7.90 -1.17 -3.39
CA HIS A 41 -9.20 -1.82 -3.53
C HIS A 41 -10.24 -0.85 -4.07
N GLY A 42 -11.19 -1.38 -4.83
CA GLY A 42 -12.27 -0.58 -5.43
C GLY A 42 -11.86 0.06 -6.77
N THR A 43 -12.82 0.73 -7.38
CA THR A 43 -12.67 1.46 -8.64
C THR A 43 -12.56 2.97 -8.38
N ALA A 44 -12.15 3.74 -9.38
CA ALA A 44 -12.16 5.20 -9.32
C ALA A 44 -13.54 5.74 -8.90
N GLN A 45 -14.61 5.20 -9.49
CA GLN A 45 -15.98 5.60 -9.19
C GLN A 45 -16.38 5.30 -7.74
N ASP A 46 -15.94 4.17 -7.18
CA ASP A 46 -16.18 3.87 -5.76
C ASP A 46 -15.55 4.91 -4.83
N HIS A 47 -14.35 5.38 -5.16
CA HIS A 47 -13.64 6.39 -4.36
C HIS A 47 -14.29 7.76 -4.47
N ILE A 48 -14.71 8.16 -5.68
CA ILE A 48 -15.45 9.42 -5.92
C ILE A 48 -16.74 9.42 -5.10
N GLU A 49 -17.51 8.35 -5.17
CA GLU A 49 -18.78 8.25 -4.45
C GLU A 49 -18.58 8.23 -2.93
N ARG A 50 -17.60 7.51 -2.42
CA ARG A 50 -17.26 7.54 -0.98
C ARG A 50 -16.84 8.94 -0.53
N ALA A 51 -16.02 9.64 -1.31
CA ALA A 51 -15.61 11.00 -1.00
C ALA A 51 -16.81 11.94 -0.94
N ARG A 52 -17.74 11.85 -1.89
CA ARG A 52 -19.00 12.61 -1.89
C ARG A 52 -19.80 12.36 -0.62
N LEU A 53 -20.02 11.09 -0.25
CA LEU A 53 -20.76 10.70 0.97
C LEU A 53 -20.08 11.23 2.24
N VAL A 54 -18.74 11.22 2.30
CA VAL A 54 -17.99 11.80 3.43
C VAL A 54 -18.20 13.30 3.54
N ARG A 55 -18.11 14.05 2.42
CA ARG A 55 -18.33 15.51 2.41
C ARG A 55 -19.75 15.84 2.90
N GLU A 56 -20.77 15.16 2.38
CA GLU A 56 -22.15 15.33 2.81
C GLU A 56 -22.38 15.01 4.29
N ALA A 57 -21.80 13.91 4.78
CA ALA A 57 -21.88 13.53 6.19
C ALA A 57 -21.15 14.53 7.10
N SER A 58 -20.03 15.08 6.65
CA SER A 58 -19.26 16.13 7.32
C SER A 58 -20.09 17.41 7.48
N GLU A 59 -20.74 17.85 6.42
CA GLU A 59 -21.64 19.02 6.43
C GLU A 59 -22.81 18.81 7.40
N ARG A 60 -23.51 17.67 7.32
CA ARG A 60 -24.64 17.35 8.22
C ARG A 60 -24.20 17.26 9.69
N ALA A 61 -23.01 16.76 9.95
CA ALA A 61 -22.47 16.66 11.31
C ALA A 61 -21.91 18.01 11.83
N GLY A 62 -21.77 19.04 10.98
CA GLY A 62 -21.14 20.31 11.32
C GLY A 62 -19.70 20.14 11.78
N ARG A 63 -18.95 19.19 11.17
CA ARG A 63 -17.56 18.86 11.50
C ARG A 63 -16.74 18.67 10.25
N GLU A 64 -15.61 19.33 10.18
CA GLU A 64 -14.63 19.10 9.12
C GLU A 64 -13.93 17.75 9.31
N VAL A 65 -13.89 16.96 8.22
CA VAL A 65 -13.20 15.67 8.13
C VAL A 65 -12.35 15.67 6.87
N ALA A 66 -11.08 15.43 7.01
CA ALA A 66 -10.16 15.34 5.88
C ALA A 66 -10.29 13.99 5.18
N ILE A 67 -10.04 13.97 3.86
CA ILE A 67 -9.99 12.77 3.04
C ILE A 67 -8.54 12.51 2.64
N MET A 68 -8.04 11.31 2.96
CA MET A 68 -6.71 10.84 2.57
C MET A 68 -6.84 9.76 1.50
N ALA A 69 -6.32 10.02 0.31
CA ALA A 69 -6.14 9.03 -0.75
C ALA A 69 -4.83 8.28 -0.50
N ASP A 70 -4.90 6.98 -0.18
CA ASP A 70 -3.73 6.14 0.05
C ASP A 70 -3.45 5.30 -1.19
N LEU A 71 -2.41 5.68 -1.94
CA LEU A 71 -2.01 5.06 -3.19
C LEU A 71 -1.52 3.63 -2.96
N GLN A 72 -1.76 2.75 -3.94
CA GLN A 72 -1.38 1.36 -3.84
C GLN A 72 0.14 1.17 -3.81
N GLY A 73 0.87 1.93 -4.61
CA GLY A 73 2.29 1.69 -4.85
C GLY A 73 2.57 0.40 -5.61
N PRO A 74 3.83 -0.02 -5.69
CA PRO A 74 4.21 -1.25 -6.37
C PRO A 74 3.70 -2.47 -5.62
N LYS A 75 3.19 -3.46 -6.38
CA LYS A 75 2.78 -4.75 -5.83
C LYS A 75 4.02 -5.66 -5.70
N ILE A 76 4.69 -5.60 -4.57
CA ILE A 76 5.79 -6.52 -4.24
C ILE A 76 5.19 -7.63 -3.38
N ARG A 77 4.58 -8.63 -4.05
CA ARG A 77 3.76 -9.67 -3.41
C ARG A 77 3.98 -11.02 -4.06
N VAL A 78 3.76 -12.09 -3.30
CA VAL A 78 3.56 -13.43 -3.86
C VAL A 78 2.24 -13.50 -4.61
N GLY A 79 2.15 -14.41 -5.56
CA GLY A 79 0.93 -14.74 -6.29
C GLY A 79 -0.11 -15.46 -5.42
N LYS A 80 -1.00 -16.19 -6.10
CA LYS A 80 -2.05 -16.98 -5.45
C LYS A 80 -1.60 -18.42 -5.29
N PHE A 81 -2.10 -19.10 -4.26
CA PHE A 81 -1.95 -20.54 -4.04
C PHE A 81 -3.22 -21.29 -4.46
N ALA A 82 -3.07 -22.52 -4.92
CA ALA A 82 -4.19 -23.37 -5.33
C ALA A 82 -5.23 -23.53 -4.21
N GLU A 83 -4.75 -23.78 -2.97
CA GLU A 83 -5.58 -23.94 -1.78
C GLU A 83 -5.75 -22.63 -0.99
N GLY A 84 -5.44 -21.47 -1.61
CA GLY A 84 -5.50 -20.15 -0.98
C GLY A 84 -4.35 -19.86 -0.01
N ARG A 85 -3.66 -20.87 0.49
CA ARG A 85 -2.54 -20.79 1.42
C ARG A 85 -1.72 -22.06 1.46
N VAL A 86 -0.50 -21.98 1.99
CA VAL A 86 0.38 -23.13 2.29
C VAL A 86 1.01 -22.95 3.67
N MET A 87 1.39 -24.06 4.29
CA MET A 87 2.16 -24.05 5.53
C MET A 87 3.63 -24.33 5.21
N LEU A 88 4.47 -23.31 5.28
CA LEU A 88 5.90 -23.44 5.07
C LEU A 88 6.59 -23.96 6.33
N VAL A 89 7.48 -24.93 6.16
CA VAL A 89 8.24 -25.56 7.27
C VAL A 89 9.68 -25.10 7.22
N SER A 90 10.24 -24.69 8.37
CA SER A 90 11.65 -24.30 8.46
C SER A 90 12.59 -25.42 7.99
N GLY A 91 13.58 -25.04 7.18
CA GLY A 91 14.55 -25.95 6.55
C GLY A 91 14.12 -26.48 5.18
N THR A 92 12.87 -26.32 4.76
CA THR A 92 12.43 -26.73 3.42
C THR A 92 12.85 -25.73 2.35
N LYS A 93 12.90 -26.20 1.10
CA LYS A 93 13.12 -25.34 -0.07
C LYS A 93 11.81 -24.72 -0.52
N PHE A 94 11.89 -23.49 -1.04
CA PHE A 94 10.75 -22.80 -1.61
C PHE A 94 11.20 -21.89 -2.76
N VAL A 95 10.47 -21.89 -3.88
CA VAL A 95 10.84 -21.14 -5.08
C VAL A 95 9.91 -19.98 -5.31
N LEU A 96 10.48 -18.80 -5.56
CA LEU A 96 9.77 -17.62 -6.01
C LEU A 96 10.04 -17.44 -7.51
N ASP A 97 9.02 -17.59 -8.35
CA ASP A 97 9.16 -17.63 -9.81
C ASP A 97 8.47 -16.44 -10.45
N ALA A 98 9.25 -15.55 -11.07
CA ALA A 98 8.71 -14.37 -11.74
C ALA A 98 7.94 -14.69 -13.02
N THR A 99 8.10 -15.88 -13.59
CA THR A 99 7.41 -16.32 -14.83
C THR A 99 6.12 -17.10 -14.56
N ARG A 100 6.00 -17.68 -13.34
CA ARG A 100 4.86 -18.53 -12.98
C ARG A 100 3.57 -17.73 -12.97
N THR A 101 2.58 -18.19 -13.74
CA THR A 101 1.21 -17.66 -13.78
C THR A 101 0.22 -18.55 -13.06
N GLU A 102 0.53 -19.85 -12.97
CA GLU A 102 -0.28 -20.83 -12.29
C GLU A 102 -0.25 -20.64 -10.77
N PRO A 103 -1.31 -21.05 -10.07
CA PRO A 103 -1.34 -21.01 -8.61
C PRO A 103 -0.15 -21.77 -8.00
N GLY A 104 0.38 -21.23 -6.91
CA GLY A 104 1.47 -21.83 -6.14
C GLY A 104 1.04 -23.03 -5.30
N ASP A 105 2.02 -23.73 -4.75
CA ASP A 105 1.92 -24.89 -3.90
C ASP A 105 3.01 -24.87 -2.81
N LEU A 106 3.33 -26.03 -2.21
CA LEU A 106 4.38 -26.15 -1.20
C LEU A 106 5.80 -25.98 -1.75
N ASP A 107 6.00 -26.15 -3.07
CA ASP A 107 7.32 -26.04 -3.71
C ASP A 107 7.63 -24.63 -4.16
N GLY A 108 6.60 -23.81 -4.43
CA GLY A 108 6.82 -22.43 -4.86
C GLY A 108 5.57 -21.67 -5.30
N VAL A 109 5.78 -20.40 -5.62
CA VAL A 109 4.70 -19.47 -6.01
C VAL A 109 5.19 -18.41 -6.99
N GLY A 110 4.28 -17.90 -7.82
CA GLY A 110 4.53 -16.78 -8.71
C GLY A 110 4.71 -15.46 -7.95
N LEU A 111 5.16 -14.43 -8.66
CA LEU A 111 5.42 -13.09 -8.16
C LEU A 111 4.64 -12.04 -8.94
N ASP A 112 4.07 -11.04 -8.26
CA ASP A 112 3.57 -9.83 -8.90
C ASP A 112 4.73 -8.93 -9.36
N TYR A 113 5.77 -8.80 -8.52
CA TYR A 113 6.97 -8.04 -8.84
C TYR A 113 7.97 -8.87 -9.63
N LYS A 114 7.96 -8.72 -10.96
CA LYS A 114 8.81 -9.46 -11.89
C LYS A 114 10.31 -9.09 -11.80
N GLY A 115 10.64 -7.97 -11.15
CA GLY A 115 12.01 -7.50 -10.96
C GLY A 115 12.75 -8.20 -9.79
N LEU A 116 12.06 -8.95 -8.93
CA LEU A 116 12.67 -9.54 -7.74
C LEU A 116 13.95 -10.34 -8.03
N PRO A 117 14.03 -11.20 -9.08
CA PRO A 117 15.26 -11.96 -9.37
C PRO A 117 16.48 -11.10 -9.68
N ARG A 118 16.28 -9.86 -10.16
CA ARG A 118 17.37 -8.90 -10.44
C ARG A 118 17.83 -8.14 -9.21
N ASP A 119 16.96 -8.04 -8.22
CA ASP A 119 17.17 -7.25 -7.01
C ASP A 119 17.78 -8.05 -5.86
N VAL A 120 17.83 -9.39 -6.01
CA VAL A 120 18.31 -10.29 -4.95
C VAL A 120 19.46 -11.16 -5.42
N LYS A 121 20.26 -11.63 -4.47
CA LYS A 121 21.39 -12.53 -4.68
C LYS A 121 21.48 -13.56 -3.55
N ALA A 122 22.29 -14.60 -3.75
CA ALA A 122 22.58 -15.58 -2.71
C ALA A 122 23.05 -14.90 -1.41
N GLY A 123 22.49 -15.31 -0.29
CA GLY A 123 22.73 -14.78 1.04
C GLY A 123 21.78 -13.64 1.46
N ASP A 124 20.97 -13.09 0.54
CA ASP A 124 19.94 -12.11 0.91
C ASP A 124 18.82 -12.77 1.72
N THR A 125 18.18 -11.99 2.58
CA THR A 125 17.03 -12.41 3.38
C THR A 125 15.77 -11.74 2.87
N LEU A 126 14.73 -12.54 2.60
CA LEU A 126 13.40 -12.07 2.24
C LEU A 126 12.43 -12.24 3.40
N LEU A 127 11.66 -11.22 3.64
CA LEU A 127 10.64 -11.15 4.69
C LEU A 127 9.26 -11.18 4.03
N LEU A 128 8.47 -12.21 4.30
CA LEU A 128 7.14 -12.38 3.76
C LEU A 128 6.09 -12.23 4.87
N ASN A 129 4.86 -11.86 4.48
CA ASN A 129 3.73 -11.71 5.42
C ASN A 129 4.13 -10.85 6.64
N ASP A 130 4.59 -9.62 6.37
CA ASP A 130 5.00 -8.63 7.37
C ASP A 130 6.14 -9.12 8.30
N GLY A 131 7.02 -9.99 7.77
CA GLY A 131 8.16 -10.53 8.48
C GLY A 131 7.87 -11.77 9.33
N LEU A 132 6.64 -12.28 9.30
CA LEU A 132 6.28 -13.53 10.00
C LEU A 132 6.96 -14.77 9.37
N ILE A 133 7.28 -14.69 8.09
CA ILE A 133 7.99 -15.74 7.36
C ILE A 133 9.31 -15.17 6.86
N VAL A 134 10.40 -15.93 7.04
CA VAL A 134 11.74 -15.53 6.63
C VAL A 134 12.31 -16.58 5.68
N LEU A 135 12.73 -16.12 4.50
CA LEU A 135 13.42 -16.95 3.52
C LEU A 135 14.86 -16.46 3.34
N SER A 136 15.80 -17.39 3.26
CA SER A 136 17.18 -17.12 2.82
C SER A 136 17.30 -17.43 1.34
N VAL A 137 17.83 -16.51 0.55
CA VAL A 137 18.09 -16.75 -0.88
C VAL A 137 19.32 -17.63 -1.02
N ASP A 138 19.14 -18.79 -1.64
CA ASP A 138 20.24 -19.75 -1.93
C ASP A 138 20.92 -19.40 -3.26
N SER A 139 20.10 -19.16 -4.30
CA SER A 139 20.57 -18.81 -5.64
C SER A 139 19.48 -18.14 -6.46
N VAL A 140 19.89 -17.48 -7.52
CA VAL A 140 18.97 -16.95 -8.56
C VAL A 140 19.36 -17.60 -9.89
N ILE A 141 18.39 -18.23 -10.56
CA ILE A 141 18.58 -18.90 -11.83
C ILE A 141 17.55 -18.36 -12.82
N GLY A 142 18.00 -17.54 -13.76
CA GLY A 142 17.08 -16.86 -14.68
C GLY A 142 16.08 -15.98 -13.93
N GLU A 143 14.80 -16.26 -14.08
CA GLU A 143 13.71 -15.53 -13.45
C GLU A 143 13.18 -16.21 -12.16
N THR A 144 13.94 -17.19 -11.61
CA THR A 144 13.57 -17.92 -10.39
C THR A 144 14.53 -17.63 -9.25
N VAL A 145 13.98 -17.41 -8.06
CA VAL A 145 14.72 -17.22 -6.81
C VAL A 145 14.52 -18.49 -5.96
N HIS A 146 15.59 -19.25 -5.79
CA HIS A 146 15.61 -20.44 -4.95
C HIS A 146 15.92 -20.05 -3.53
N THR A 147 15.09 -20.50 -2.59
CA THR A 147 15.22 -20.10 -1.18
C THR A 147 15.13 -21.30 -0.24
N THR A 148 15.67 -21.11 0.95
CA THR A 148 15.43 -21.98 2.11
C THR A 148 14.58 -21.25 3.13
N VAL A 149 13.54 -21.90 3.63
CA VAL A 149 12.68 -21.36 4.69
C VAL A 149 13.46 -21.32 6.00
N VAL A 150 13.74 -20.12 6.52
CA VAL A 150 14.42 -19.92 7.81
C VAL A 150 13.39 -19.92 8.95
N VAL A 151 12.34 -19.12 8.79
CA VAL A 151 11.18 -19.09 9.70
C VAL A 151 9.95 -19.43 8.89
N GLY A 152 9.34 -20.56 9.23
CA GLY A 152 8.14 -21.06 8.59
C GLY A 152 6.86 -20.44 9.14
N GLY A 153 5.73 -20.80 8.55
CA GLY A 153 4.41 -20.33 8.94
C GLY A 153 3.41 -20.39 7.79
N GLU A 154 2.19 -19.91 8.05
CA GLU A 154 1.14 -19.82 7.03
C GLU A 154 1.42 -18.69 6.05
N LEU A 155 1.59 -19.03 4.78
CA LEU A 155 1.69 -18.08 3.67
C LEU A 155 0.44 -18.15 2.81
N SER A 156 -0.35 -17.09 2.80
CA SER A 156 -1.59 -17.00 2.01
C SER A 156 -1.40 -16.11 0.78
N ASN A 157 -2.44 -16.05 -0.06
CA ASN A 157 -2.48 -15.29 -1.30
C ASN A 157 -2.06 -13.83 -1.14
N ASN A 158 -1.30 -13.33 -2.10
CA ASN A 158 -0.97 -11.91 -2.28
C ASN A 158 -0.25 -11.26 -1.08
N LYS A 159 0.46 -12.04 -0.27
CA LYS A 159 1.25 -11.51 0.85
C LYS A 159 2.47 -10.74 0.36
N GLY A 160 2.79 -9.66 1.10
CA GLY A 160 3.93 -8.81 0.80
C GLY A 160 5.26 -9.52 0.91
N ILE A 161 6.22 -9.07 0.11
CA ILE A 161 7.62 -9.47 0.15
C ILE A 161 8.46 -8.22 0.39
N ASN A 162 9.32 -8.27 1.37
CA ASN A 162 10.35 -7.27 1.62
C ASN A 162 11.72 -7.91 1.59
N LYS A 163 12.75 -7.15 1.22
CA LYS A 163 14.15 -7.55 1.34
C LYS A 163 14.74 -6.89 2.58
N GLN A 164 15.30 -7.66 3.47
CA GLN A 164 16.00 -7.14 4.64
C GLN A 164 17.16 -6.24 4.20
N GLY A 165 17.24 -5.04 4.77
CA GLY A 165 18.24 -4.05 4.40
C GLY A 165 17.91 -3.25 3.14
N GLY A 166 16.78 -3.50 2.47
CA GLY A 166 16.32 -2.77 1.30
C GLY A 166 16.94 -3.23 -0.02
N GLY A 167 16.96 -2.34 -1.03
CA GLY A 167 17.56 -2.57 -2.35
C GLY A 167 16.60 -3.12 -3.41
N LEU A 168 15.27 -3.11 -3.18
CA LEU A 168 14.31 -3.39 -4.24
C LEU A 168 14.16 -2.18 -5.15
N THR A 169 14.31 -2.38 -6.47
CA THR A 169 14.33 -1.29 -7.46
C THR A 169 12.94 -0.86 -7.95
N ALA A 170 11.87 -1.54 -7.53
CA ALA A 170 10.51 -1.20 -7.89
C ALA A 170 10.23 0.32 -7.73
N PRO A 171 9.67 1.00 -8.75
CA PRO A 171 9.35 2.42 -8.67
C PRO A 171 8.30 2.68 -7.58
N ALA A 172 8.37 3.81 -6.90
CA ALA A 172 7.38 4.17 -5.87
C ALA A 172 6.01 4.47 -6.48
N LEU A 173 5.99 5.10 -7.66
CA LEU A 173 4.76 5.41 -8.39
C LEU A 173 4.60 4.48 -9.59
N THR A 174 3.49 3.77 -9.64
CA THR A 174 3.08 2.97 -10.79
C THR A 174 2.21 3.79 -11.74
N ALA A 175 1.97 3.28 -12.96
CA ALA A 175 1.01 3.90 -13.87
C ALA A 175 -0.39 4.01 -13.25
N LYS A 176 -0.79 3.00 -12.46
CA LYS A 176 -2.05 3.04 -11.71
C LYS A 176 -2.06 4.20 -10.71
N ASP A 177 -0.97 4.38 -9.94
CA ASP A 177 -0.91 5.46 -8.95
C ASP A 177 -1.01 6.85 -9.61
N MET A 178 -0.49 7.02 -10.82
CA MET A 178 -0.62 8.27 -11.57
C MET A 178 -2.09 8.56 -11.94
N GLU A 179 -2.86 7.55 -12.34
CA GLU A 179 -4.30 7.67 -12.60
C GLU A 179 -5.09 7.84 -11.29
N ASP A 180 -4.69 7.15 -10.22
CA ASP A 180 -5.30 7.28 -8.90
C ASP A 180 -5.11 8.70 -8.33
N ILE A 181 -3.97 9.36 -8.57
CA ILE A 181 -3.74 10.76 -8.21
C ILE A 181 -4.74 11.67 -8.94
N LYS A 182 -4.98 11.49 -10.23
CA LYS A 182 -5.98 12.26 -10.97
C LYS A 182 -7.38 12.07 -10.36
N THR A 183 -7.74 10.82 -10.06
CA THR A 183 -8.99 10.51 -9.38
C THR A 183 -9.09 11.18 -8.02
N ALA A 184 -8.03 11.14 -7.21
CA ALA A 184 -8.00 11.79 -5.90
C ALA A 184 -8.16 13.31 -6.00
N MET A 185 -7.59 13.93 -7.03
CA MET A 185 -7.74 15.37 -7.25
C MET A 185 -9.15 15.76 -7.75
N SER A 186 -9.82 14.89 -8.51
CA SER A 186 -11.19 15.17 -8.97
C SER A 186 -12.21 15.36 -7.85
N PHE A 187 -11.99 14.74 -6.68
CA PHE A 187 -12.80 14.97 -5.47
C PHE A 187 -12.05 15.76 -4.39
N GLN A 188 -10.94 16.40 -4.74
CA GLN A 188 -10.17 17.29 -3.88
C GLN A 188 -9.76 16.62 -2.56
N ALA A 189 -9.09 15.47 -2.65
CA ALA A 189 -8.53 14.81 -1.48
C ALA A 189 -7.59 15.75 -0.72
N ASP A 190 -7.73 15.84 0.60
CA ASP A 190 -6.91 16.73 1.44
C ASP A 190 -5.47 16.23 1.55
N TYR A 191 -5.28 14.91 1.50
CA TYR A 191 -3.97 14.26 1.56
C TYR A 191 -3.84 13.18 0.49
N VAL A 192 -2.62 13.06 -0.05
CA VAL A 192 -2.20 11.90 -0.88
C VAL A 192 -1.06 11.20 -0.15
N ALA A 193 -1.27 9.93 0.21
CA ALA A 193 -0.26 9.09 0.84
C ALA A 193 0.42 8.21 -0.22
N VAL A 194 1.74 8.32 -0.31
CA VAL A 194 2.58 7.59 -1.26
C VAL A 194 3.13 6.36 -0.59
N SER A 195 2.83 5.17 -1.14
CA SER A 195 3.35 3.89 -0.67
C SER A 195 4.74 3.62 -1.23
N PHE A 196 5.61 3.10 -0.38
CA PHE A 196 6.96 2.67 -0.74
C PHE A 196 7.87 3.73 -1.38
N PRO A 197 7.84 5.03 -1.00
CA PRO A 197 8.84 5.98 -1.49
C PRO A 197 10.23 5.54 -1.01
N LYS A 198 11.25 5.77 -1.84
CA LYS A 198 12.65 5.46 -1.51
C LYS A 198 13.43 6.70 -1.09
N ASN A 199 13.09 7.84 -1.68
CA ASN A 199 13.83 9.08 -1.54
C ASN A 199 12.94 10.31 -1.77
N ALA A 200 13.50 11.50 -1.58
CA ALA A 200 12.80 12.76 -1.76
C ALA A 200 12.27 12.96 -3.18
N SER A 201 12.99 12.48 -4.20
CA SER A 201 12.56 12.61 -5.60
C SER A 201 11.26 11.88 -5.90
N ASP A 202 11.02 10.72 -5.26
CA ASP A 202 9.74 9.99 -5.39
C ASP A 202 8.58 10.82 -4.85
N MET A 203 8.79 11.48 -3.70
CA MET A 203 7.78 12.35 -3.09
C MET A 203 7.55 13.63 -3.89
N GLU A 204 8.61 14.22 -4.44
CA GLU A 204 8.49 15.42 -5.29
C GLU A 204 7.76 15.11 -6.59
N MET A 205 8.03 13.97 -7.22
CA MET A 205 7.28 13.51 -8.40
C MET A 205 5.78 13.36 -8.08
N ALA A 206 5.43 12.72 -6.97
CA ALA A 206 4.03 12.59 -6.56
C ALA A 206 3.38 13.95 -6.31
N ARG A 207 4.08 14.89 -5.68
CA ARG A 207 3.63 16.27 -5.45
C ARG A 207 3.35 17.00 -6.76
N GLN A 208 4.27 16.91 -7.71
CA GLN A 208 4.13 17.56 -9.02
C GLN A 208 2.93 17.01 -9.79
N LEU A 209 2.75 15.69 -9.82
CA LEU A 209 1.58 15.05 -10.44
C LEU A 209 0.27 15.49 -9.78
N ALA A 210 0.22 15.53 -8.44
CA ALA A 210 -0.96 15.98 -7.72
C ALA A 210 -1.26 17.47 -7.96
N ASN A 211 -0.23 18.33 -7.99
CA ASN A 211 -0.39 19.76 -8.27
C ASN A 211 -0.89 20.01 -9.70
N ILE A 212 -0.39 19.26 -10.68
CA ILE A 212 -0.84 19.36 -12.09
C ILE A 212 -2.32 18.91 -12.18
N ALA A 213 -2.65 17.75 -11.60
CA ALA A 213 -4.02 17.23 -11.65
C ALA A 213 -5.01 18.06 -10.83
N GLY A 214 -4.56 18.72 -9.76
CA GLY A 214 -5.40 19.60 -8.92
C GLY A 214 -5.51 21.03 -9.42
N ALA A 215 -4.78 21.43 -10.46
CA ALA A 215 -4.70 22.82 -10.92
C ALA A 215 -6.06 23.36 -11.38
N GLU A 216 -6.88 22.56 -12.07
CA GLU A 216 -8.21 22.95 -12.53
C GLU A 216 -9.18 23.23 -11.37
N PHE A 217 -8.95 22.64 -10.19
CA PHE A 217 -9.74 22.83 -8.97
C PHE A 217 -9.13 23.84 -8.02
N ASN A 218 -8.00 24.49 -8.40
CA ASN A 218 -7.17 25.33 -7.53
C ASN A 218 -6.87 24.65 -6.19
N HIS A 219 -6.58 23.33 -6.24
CA HIS A 219 -6.38 22.46 -5.08
C HIS A 219 -4.97 21.88 -5.03
N ARG A 220 -4.39 21.84 -3.83
CA ARG A 220 -3.08 21.25 -3.57
C ARG A 220 -3.17 20.39 -2.30
N PRO A 221 -3.02 19.07 -2.41
CA PRO A 221 -3.09 18.18 -1.25
C PRO A 221 -1.83 18.24 -0.41
N GLY A 222 -1.96 17.91 0.88
CA GLY A 222 -0.83 17.53 1.71
C GLY A 222 -0.26 16.18 1.25
N MET A 223 1.07 16.03 1.27
CA MET A 223 1.72 14.77 0.91
C MET A 223 2.14 14.00 2.16
N ILE A 224 1.89 12.69 2.17
CA ILE A 224 2.29 11.78 3.24
C ILE A 224 3.22 10.73 2.65
N ALA A 225 4.44 10.63 3.18
CA ALA A 225 5.38 9.55 2.86
C ALA A 225 5.12 8.37 3.80
N LYS A 226 4.82 7.19 3.24
CA LYS A 226 4.72 5.94 4.00
C LYS A 226 6.11 5.31 4.07
N ILE A 227 6.71 5.30 5.24
CA ILE A 227 8.06 4.76 5.45
C ILE A 227 7.96 3.23 5.56
N GLU A 228 8.03 2.55 4.41
CA GLU A 228 7.85 1.11 4.27
C GLU A 228 9.10 0.41 3.70
N ARG A 229 10.16 1.18 3.41
CA ARG A 229 11.46 0.70 2.91
C ARG A 229 12.59 1.24 3.78
N ALA A 230 13.68 0.49 3.90
CA ALA A 230 14.86 0.92 4.65
C ALA A 230 15.47 2.22 4.09
N GLU A 231 15.49 2.36 2.77
CA GLU A 231 16.02 3.54 2.07
C GLU A 231 15.23 4.81 2.42
N ALA A 232 13.93 4.67 2.69
CA ALA A 232 13.05 5.80 3.01
C ALA A 232 13.33 6.40 4.40
N LEU A 233 14.13 5.76 5.24
CA LEU A 233 14.51 6.31 6.56
C LEU A 233 15.22 7.67 6.43
N SER A 234 15.90 7.94 5.30
CA SER A 234 16.47 9.25 5.02
C SER A 234 15.42 10.37 4.92
N LEU A 235 14.17 10.04 4.62
CA LEU A 235 13.07 11.02 4.50
C LEU A 235 12.62 11.59 5.84
N ILE A 236 12.88 10.92 6.95
CA ILE A 236 12.49 11.40 8.29
C ILE A 236 13.38 12.52 8.81
N HIS A 237 14.47 12.80 8.12
CA HIS A 237 15.43 13.84 8.49
C HIS A 237 15.36 15.08 7.57
N ILE A 238 14.30 15.19 6.76
CA ILE A 238 14.06 16.33 5.87
C ILE A 238 13.31 17.44 6.60
#